data_f958da55249e140f1b423f3abe9acd44
#
_entry.id   f958da55249e140f1b423f3abe9acd44
#
_cell.length_a   1.000
_cell.length_b   1.000
_cell.length_c   1.000
_cell.angle_alpha   90.00
_cell.angle_beta   90.00
_cell.angle_gamma   90.00
#
_symmetry.space_group_name_H-M   'P 1'
#
loop_
_entity.id
_entity.type
_entity.pdbx_description
1 polymer ?
#
loop_
_entity_poly.entity_id
_entity_poly.type
_entity_poly.pdbx_seq_one_letter_code
_entity_poly.pdbx_strand_id
1 'polypeptide(L)'
;MTSGANLGRIIMADKMPSSSESVHLSRRIDFQTVNRAAMGILPALLGRWLPDGKKRGHEWVARNPKRSDRKPGSFSVNLNTGRWADFAQADARGGDVISLAAYLAGCSQYEAAAMLAKMLGLAGDAP
;
A
#
# COMPACT_ATOMS: atom_id res chain seq x y z
N MET A 1 -6.30 -16.51 3.15
CA MET A 1 -6.38 -16.34 2.07
C MET A 1 -7.21 -15.32 1.76
N THR A 2 -8.13 -15.19 2.29
CA THR A 2 -8.94 -14.26 1.87
C THR A 2 -8.43 -12.91 2.16
N SER A 3 -7.74 -12.66 3.23
CA SER A 3 -7.33 -11.31 3.46
C SER A 3 -6.35 -10.86 2.43
N GLY A 4 -5.50 -11.72 2.03
CA GLY A 4 -4.58 -11.34 0.99
C GLY A 4 -5.31 -11.04 -0.27
N ALA A 5 -6.33 -11.80 -0.54
CA ALA A 5 -7.07 -11.59 -1.74
C ALA A 5 -7.80 -10.26 -1.67
N ASN A 6 -8.28 -9.91 -0.50
CA ASN A 6 -8.96 -8.66 -0.41
C ASN A 6 -8.02 -7.49 -0.60
N LEU A 7 -6.81 -7.60 -0.10
CA LEU A 7 -5.90 -6.55 -0.30
C LEU A 7 -5.61 -6.39 -1.76
N GLY A 8 -5.39 -7.44 -2.42
CA GLY A 8 -5.13 -7.38 -3.83
C GLY A 8 -6.28 -6.76 -4.53
N ARG A 9 -7.47 -7.07 -4.09
CA ARG A 9 -8.57 -6.53 -4.78
C ARG A 9 -8.67 -5.05 -4.59
N ILE A 10 -8.37 -4.54 -3.43
CA ILE A 10 -8.44 -3.14 -3.21
C ILE A 10 -7.50 -2.41 -4.12
N ILE A 11 -6.31 -2.87 -4.27
CA ILE A 11 -5.37 -2.26 -5.13
C ILE A 11 -5.53 -2.69 -6.55
N MET A 12 -5.70 -3.97 -6.74
CA MET A 12 -5.71 -4.43 -8.08
C MET A 12 -7.00 -4.41 -8.76
N ALA A 13 -8.01 -4.17 -8.04
CA ALA A 13 -9.26 -4.17 -8.70
C ALA A 13 -9.21 -3.23 -9.83
N ASP A 14 -8.54 -2.28 -9.57
CA ASP A 14 -8.52 -1.38 -10.64
C ASP A 14 -7.60 -1.78 -11.62
N LYS A 15 -6.96 -2.71 -11.41
CA LYS A 15 -6.15 -3.21 -12.22
C LYS A 15 -5.96 -2.67 -13.38
N MET A 16 -5.49 -2.10 -13.61
CA MET A 16 -5.13 -1.69 -14.74
C MET A 16 -5.52 -2.16 -15.74
N PRO A 17 -6.27 -1.91 -15.95
CA PRO A 17 -6.85 -2.30 -17.01
C PRO A 17 -5.95 -2.14 -18.06
N SER A 18 -5.81 -1.25 -18.56
CA SER A 18 -5.13 -1.30 -19.69
C SER A 18 -3.88 -0.63 -19.53
N SER A 19 -2.92 -1.20 -20.02
CA SER A 19 -1.68 -0.62 -19.96
C SER A 19 -1.61 0.63 -20.77
N SER A 20 -2.37 0.72 -21.74
CA SER A 20 -2.31 1.90 -22.56
C SER A 20 -2.72 3.08 -21.72
N GLU A 21 -3.68 2.86 -20.85
CA GLU A 21 -4.07 3.91 -20.06
C GLU A 21 -3.00 4.30 -19.13
N SER A 22 -2.30 3.37 -18.61
CA SER A 22 -1.27 3.67 -17.73
C SER A 22 -0.23 4.52 -18.38
N VAL A 23 0.06 4.27 -19.60
CA VAL A 23 1.06 5.00 -20.29
C VAL A 23 0.70 6.45 -20.35
N HIS A 24 -0.54 6.72 -20.61
CA HIS A 24 -0.93 8.04 -20.70
C HIS A 24 -0.75 8.74 -19.40
N LEU A 25 -1.12 8.15 -18.36
CA LEU A 25 -1.06 8.80 -17.12
C LEU A 25 0.32 8.87 -16.57
N SER A 26 1.17 8.03 -17.06
CA SER A 26 2.46 7.92 -16.48
C SER A 26 3.17 9.22 -16.39
N ARG A 27 2.89 10.11 -17.28
CA ARG A 27 3.62 11.27 -17.28
C ARG A 27 3.39 12.09 -16.09
N ARG A 28 2.41 11.81 -15.37
CA ARG A 28 2.18 12.64 -14.33
C ARG A 28 2.08 12.08 -12.96
N ILE A 29 2.44 10.93 -12.66
CA ILE A 29 2.35 10.39 -11.34
C ILE A 29 3.47 10.95 -10.49
N ASP A 30 3.12 11.79 -9.55
CA ASP A 30 4.10 12.37 -8.66
C ASP A 30 4.07 11.56 -7.38
N PHE A 31 5.06 10.70 -7.20
CA PHE A 31 5.11 9.81 -6.04
C PHE A 31 5.04 10.57 -4.73
N GLN A 32 5.68 11.71 -4.66
CA GLN A 32 5.65 12.46 -3.44
C GLN A 32 4.25 12.92 -3.10
N THR A 33 3.52 13.39 -4.07
CA THR A 33 2.16 13.84 -3.84
C THR A 33 1.26 12.68 -3.43
N VAL A 34 1.46 11.53 -4.08
CA VAL A 34 0.64 10.37 -3.75
C VAL A 34 0.95 9.90 -2.34
N ASN A 35 2.23 9.83 -1.98
CA ASN A 35 2.58 9.40 -0.64
C ASN A 35 2.04 10.36 0.41
N ARG A 36 2.10 11.65 0.14
CA ARG A 36 1.63 12.61 1.11
C ARG A 36 0.12 12.48 1.31
N ALA A 37 -0.61 12.32 0.22
CA ALA A 37 -2.05 12.15 0.34
C ALA A 37 -2.40 10.86 1.06
N ALA A 38 -1.65 9.79 0.78
CA ALA A 38 -1.90 8.52 1.43
C ALA A 38 -1.60 8.59 2.92
N MET A 39 -0.57 9.36 3.30
CA MET A 39 -0.26 9.51 4.71
C MET A 39 -1.41 10.17 5.46
N GLY A 40 -2.14 11.01 4.79
CA GLY A 40 -3.27 11.69 5.43
C GLY A 40 -4.39 10.73 5.83
N ILE A 41 -4.45 9.56 5.22
CA ILE A 41 -5.47 8.59 5.58
C ILE A 41 -4.84 7.25 5.89
N LEU A 42 -3.60 7.25 6.31
CA LEU A 42 -2.89 6.01 6.53
C LEU A 42 -3.61 5.05 7.48
N PRO A 43 -4.12 5.49 8.61
CA PRO A 43 -4.81 4.54 9.48
C PRO A 43 -5.98 3.86 8.79
N ALA A 44 -6.70 4.60 7.97
CA ALA A 44 -7.83 4.02 7.26
C ALA A 44 -7.35 3.02 6.22
N LEU A 45 -6.27 3.33 5.54
CA LEU A 45 -5.72 2.39 4.57
C LEU A 45 -5.26 1.13 5.26
N LEU A 46 -4.58 1.26 6.39
CA LEU A 46 -4.08 0.09 7.08
C LEU A 46 -5.22 -0.74 7.66
N GLY A 47 -6.28 -0.12 8.04
CA GLY A 47 -7.44 -0.85 8.52
C GLY A 47 -8.03 -1.72 7.43
N ARG A 48 -7.86 -1.31 6.17
CA ARG A 48 -8.34 -2.11 5.09
C ARG A 48 -7.29 -3.10 4.64
N TRP A 49 -6.05 -2.72 4.58
CA TRP A 49 -5.01 -3.58 4.07
C TRP A 49 -4.52 -4.61 5.07
N LEU A 50 -4.49 -4.22 6.34
CA LEU A 50 -4.00 -5.08 7.41
C LEU A 50 -5.02 -5.06 8.52
N PRO A 51 -6.20 -5.62 8.27
CA PRO A 51 -7.30 -5.51 9.22
C PRO A 51 -7.09 -6.16 10.58
N ASP A 52 -6.15 -7.10 10.66
CA ASP A 52 -5.89 -7.72 11.94
C ASP A 52 -4.87 -6.92 12.75
N GLY A 53 -4.43 -5.78 12.25
CA GLY A 53 -3.41 -5.01 12.95
C GLY A 53 -3.97 -4.18 14.07
N LYS A 54 -3.07 -3.71 14.89
CA LYS A 54 -3.42 -2.87 16.00
C LYS A 54 -2.44 -1.75 16.13
N LYS A 55 -2.94 -0.62 16.56
CA LYS A 55 -2.08 0.52 16.75
C LYS A 55 -1.32 0.37 18.05
N ARG A 56 -0.03 0.55 18.01
CA ARG A 56 0.78 0.51 19.16
C ARG A 56 1.67 1.70 19.12
N GLY A 57 1.37 2.74 19.84
CA GLY A 57 2.11 3.98 19.78
C GLY A 57 2.01 4.55 18.38
N HIS A 58 3.13 4.69 17.72
CA HIS A 58 3.14 5.22 16.37
C HIS A 58 3.23 4.13 15.33
N GLU A 59 3.00 2.89 15.73
CA GLU A 59 3.11 1.79 14.80
C GLU A 59 1.81 1.06 14.60
N TRP A 60 1.59 0.55 13.43
CA TRP A 60 0.47 -0.34 13.16
C TRP A 60 1.12 -1.71 13.03
N VAL A 61 0.85 -2.59 13.96
CA VAL A 61 1.51 -3.88 14.05
C VAL A 61 0.54 -4.96 13.63
N ALA A 62 0.95 -5.82 12.72
CA ALA A 62 0.04 -6.81 12.16
C ALA A 62 0.78 -8.06 11.72
N ARG A 63 0.04 -9.00 11.21
CA ARG A 63 0.62 -10.16 10.58
C ARG A 63 0.90 -9.78 9.14
N ASN A 64 1.89 -10.39 8.56
CA ASN A 64 2.19 -10.14 7.16
C ASN A 64 1.25 -11.01 6.32
N PRO A 65 0.35 -10.43 5.56
CA PRO A 65 -0.60 -11.22 4.78
C PRO A 65 0.05 -12.04 3.68
N LYS A 66 1.30 -11.75 3.35
CA LYS A 66 2.00 -12.51 2.32
C LYS A 66 2.74 -13.70 2.91
N ARG A 67 2.68 -13.89 4.19
CA ARG A 67 3.31 -15.03 4.84
C ARG A 67 2.28 -15.66 5.74
N SER A 68 2.51 -16.86 6.15
CA SER A 68 1.58 -17.54 7.01
C SER A 68 1.89 -17.27 8.44
N ASP A 69 1.79 -16.03 8.85
CA ASP A 69 2.05 -15.68 10.23
C ASP A 69 0.90 -16.09 11.10
N ARG A 70 1.20 -16.59 12.28
CA ARG A 70 0.14 -16.97 13.16
C ARG A 70 -0.23 -15.89 14.10
N LYS A 71 0.65 -15.00 14.42
CA LYS A 71 0.33 -13.93 15.34
C LYS A 71 0.94 -12.65 14.84
N PRO A 72 0.36 -11.53 15.19
CA PRO A 72 0.87 -10.27 14.74
C PRO A 72 2.15 -9.93 15.47
N GLY A 73 2.88 -9.03 14.96
CA GLY A 73 4.05 -8.53 15.64
C GLY A 73 5.26 -8.38 14.77
N SER A 74 5.35 -9.13 13.70
CA SER A 74 6.53 -9.00 12.87
C SER A 74 6.38 -7.94 11.81
N PHE A 75 5.17 -7.61 11.42
CA PHE A 75 4.97 -6.62 10.36
C PHE A 75 4.53 -5.32 10.99
N SER A 76 5.24 -4.26 10.72
CA SER A 76 4.95 -2.99 11.37
C SER A 76 5.04 -1.84 10.39
N VAL A 77 4.13 -0.90 10.50
CA VAL A 77 4.11 0.29 9.67
C VAL A 77 4.14 1.51 10.59
N ASN A 78 5.06 2.40 10.36
CA ASN A 78 5.16 3.59 11.17
C ASN A 78 4.12 4.61 10.70
N LEU A 79 3.23 4.98 11.58
CA LEU A 79 2.13 5.86 11.21
C LEU A 79 2.57 7.30 10.95
N ASN A 80 3.73 7.67 11.41
CA ASN A 80 4.21 9.02 11.20
C ASN A 80 5.02 9.16 9.92
N THR A 81 5.68 8.12 9.49
CA THR A 81 6.55 8.20 8.35
C THR A 81 6.15 7.34 7.17
N GLY A 82 5.33 6.34 7.40
CA GLY A 82 4.98 5.39 6.35
C GLY A 82 6.00 4.30 6.15
N ARG A 83 7.08 4.30 6.92
CA ARG A 83 8.08 3.25 6.78
C ARG A 83 7.54 1.96 7.33
N TRP A 84 7.90 0.87 6.73
CA TRP A 84 7.35 -0.42 7.13
C TRP A 84 8.40 -1.51 7.00
N ALA A 85 8.22 -2.55 7.73
CA ALA A 85 9.13 -3.68 7.68
C ALA A 85 8.49 -4.92 8.27
N ASP A 86 8.94 -6.06 7.79
CA ASP A 86 8.58 -7.33 8.40
C ASP A 86 9.86 -7.79 9.09
N PHE A 87 9.90 -7.70 10.40
CA PHE A 87 11.10 -8.01 11.12
C PHE A 87 11.52 -9.48 11.02
N ALA A 88 10.64 -10.32 10.54
CA ALA A 88 10.96 -11.71 10.37
C ALA A 88 11.51 -12.00 8.97
N GLN A 89 11.56 -11.00 8.11
CA GLN A 89 12.01 -11.22 6.75
C GLN A 89 12.79 -9.99 6.31
N ALA A 90 14.07 -10.08 6.30
CA ALA A 90 14.94 -8.93 6.11
C ALA A 90 14.69 -8.08 4.88
N ASP A 91 14.31 -8.67 3.79
CA ASP A 91 14.14 -7.89 2.58
C ASP A 91 12.73 -7.34 2.42
N ALA A 92 11.84 -7.59 3.36
CA ALA A 92 10.50 -7.06 3.26
C ALA A 92 10.43 -5.76 4.05
N ARG A 93 10.74 -4.67 3.40
CA ARG A 93 10.71 -3.38 4.07
C ARG A 93 10.69 -2.27 3.04
N GLY A 94 10.31 -1.13 3.44
CA GLY A 94 10.27 0.02 2.54
C GLY A 94 10.10 1.30 3.30
N GLY A 95 10.19 2.40 2.60
CA GLY A 95 10.22 3.70 3.22
C GLY A 95 8.96 4.51 3.11
N ASP A 96 7.97 4.06 2.37
CA ASP A 96 6.79 4.88 2.19
C ASP A 96 5.56 4.05 1.86
N VAL A 97 4.44 4.72 1.72
CA VAL A 97 3.17 4.03 1.53
C VAL A 97 3.09 3.39 0.15
N ILE A 98 3.68 4.00 -0.85
CA ILE A 98 3.66 3.42 -2.18
C ILE A 98 4.40 2.08 -2.17
N SER A 99 5.56 2.02 -1.54
CA SER A 99 6.29 0.78 -1.49
C SER A 99 5.54 -0.28 -0.70
N LEU A 100 4.82 0.15 0.34
CA LEU A 100 4.01 -0.77 1.11
C LEU A 100 2.90 -1.34 0.24
N ALA A 101 2.21 -0.49 -0.49
CA ALA A 101 1.14 -0.93 -1.35
C ALA A 101 1.66 -1.88 -2.42
N ALA A 102 2.82 -1.56 -2.99
CA ALA A 102 3.41 -2.41 -4.00
C ALA A 102 3.75 -3.79 -3.44
N TYR A 103 4.30 -3.82 -2.23
CA TYR A 103 4.64 -5.08 -1.61
C TYR A 103 3.39 -5.91 -1.35
N LEU A 104 2.38 -5.30 -0.79
CA LEU A 104 1.17 -6.04 -0.43
C LEU A 104 0.41 -6.52 -1.67
N ALA A 105 0.41 -5.73 -2.71
CA ALA A 105 -0.31 -6.11 -3.92
C ALA A 105 0.53 -6.96 -4.87
N GLY A 106 1.82 -7.01 -4.67
CA GLY A 106 2.66 -7.77 -5.56
C GLY A 106 2.83 -7.12 -6.90
N CYS A 107 2.95 -5.82 -6.94
CA CYS A 107 3.08 -5.10 -8.20
C CYS A 107 4.22 -4.09 -8.10
N SER A 108 4.48 -3.38 -9.16
CA SER A 108 5.56 -2.40 -9.17
C SER A 108 5.15 -1.17 -8.38
N GLN A 109 6.13 -0.37 -8.02
CA GLN A 109 5.82 0.84 -7.30
C GLN A 109 5.05 1.81 -8.18
N TYR A 110 5.35 1.83 -9.46
CA TYR A 110 4.60 2.68 -10.34
C TYR A 110 3.15 2.27 -10.40
N GLU A 111 2.89 0.98 -10.50
CA GLU A 111 1.52 0.50 -10.53
C GLU A 111 0.81 0.82 -9.22
N ALA A 112 1.50 0.65 -8.11
CA ALA A 112 0.89 0.95 -6.82
C ALA A 112 0.59 2.44 -6.72
N ALA A 113 1.50 3.28 -7.19
CA ALA A 113 1.27 4.71 -7.12
C ALA A 113 0.08 5.10 -7.98
N ALA A 114 -0.04 4.49 -9.15
CA ALA A 114 -1.16 4.81 -10.02
C ALA A 114 -2.48 4.41 -9.38
N MET A 115 -2.50 3.25 -8.72
CA MET A 115 -3.71 2.81 -8.08
C MET A 115 -4.06 3.69 -6.91
N LEU A 116 -3.08 4.06 -6.13
CA LEU A 116 -3.33 4.93 -5.00
C LEU A 116 -3.81 6.30 -5.48
N ALA A 117 -3.20 6.81 -6.54
CA ALA A 117 -3.60 8.10 -7.07
C ALA A 117 -5.06 8.07 -7.49
N LYS A 118 -5.45 6.97 -8.14
CA LYS A 118 -6.81 6.86 -8.58
C LYS A 118 -7.75 6.75 -7.39
N MET A 119 -7.39 5.96 -6.42
CA MET A 119 -8.22 5.76 -5.25
C MET A 119 -8.36 7.06 -4.46
N LEU A 120 -7.33 7.89 -4.45
CA LEU A 120 -7.36 9.13 -3.72
C LEU A 120 -7.91 10.29 -4.54
N GLY A 121 -8.30 10.03 -5.74
CA GLY A 121 -8.86 11.07 -6.58
C GLY A 121 -7.84 11.99 -7.20
N LEU A 122 -6.58 11.60 -7.19
CA LEU A 122 -5.54 12.44 -7.73
C LEU A 122 -5.31 12.24 -9.20
N ALA A 123 -5.48 11.04 -9.65
CA ALA A 123 -5.20 10.79 -11.03
C ALA A 123 -6.22 11.34 -11.97
N GLY A 124 -7.34 11.53 -11.46
CA GLY A 124 -8.36 11.92 -12.37
C GLY A 124 -8.20 13.26 -12.95
N ASP A 125 -7.48 14.04 -12.29
CA ASP A 125 -7.41 15.31 -12.83
C ASP A 125 -6.62 15.33 -13.98
N ALA A 126 -6.00 14.39 -14.26
CA ALA A 126 -5.24 14.39 -15.38
C ALA A 126 -5.96 14.79 -16.56
N PRO A 127 -6.97 14.48 -16.86
CA PRO A 127 -7.50 14.71 -18.16
C PRO A 127 -7.41 16.04 -18.61
#